data_9c7a0f7af0d695e8595c780dda5c1f24
#
_entry.id   9c7a0f7af0d695e8595c780dda5c1f24
#
_cell.length_a   1.000
_cell.length_b   1.000
_cell.length_c   1.000
_cell.angle_alpha   90.00
_cell.angle_beta   90.00
_cell.angle_gamma   90.00
#
_symmetry.space_group_name_H-M   'P 1'
#
loop_
_entity.id
_entity.type
_entity.pdbx_description
1 polymer ?
#
loop_
_entity_poly.entity_id
_entity_poly.type
_entity_poly.pdbx_seq_one_letter_code
_entity_poly.pdbx_strand_id
1 'polypeptide(L)'
;MLSDIVGYSRFMSEDEEFAFQLLKKNRQLHKAFLDKYDGTWLKEIGDGVLASFPSATHAVLCAKEIQEASRKDPDLKLRIGICLGDVIFEDGDVFGDGVNIASLLEPLAPTGGIYISESVFWNIENKTGIEANYVKEKKLKHVKIPIKIYEVVVEQYEAGTQPRKKLWIRGKLPGILAGIIVLAIGTVLIFKLIPQKQIKHLDKSIAVRPFWNESANEENEYFVNGVTEEIRNNLSKISGLQVRSRGSMEKYRNTELSTRRMARELDVTFVLEGTIQRMGEHTKIHAQLILAKDDHHLWDYTYERDISDAKDIFNLQSEIAHSVAEELKIIVTPQEKEIIESIPTDNLEAYEFYLKGEDYRLRSYEVNDYKFSIGMYEKAIEIDPNFLLPWVGLAAASRSIYWFYYDRSEELLLNTKDYLDKAISLSPNSKEVILEEGNYYYMCE
;
A
#
# COMPACT_ATOMS: atom_id res chain seq x y z
N MET A 1 17.20 -12.38 -6.75
CA MET A 1 17.46 -11.41 -7.85
C MET A 1 16.15 -11.06 -8.53
N LEU A 2 15.87 -9.79 -8.70
CA LEU A 2 14.77 -9.27 -9.52
C LEU A 2 15.34 -8.38 -10.61
N SER A 3 14.84 -8.49 -11.81
CA SER A 3 15.16 -7.61 -12.95
C SER A 3 13.89 -7.03 -13.54
N ASP A 4 13.99 -5.91 -14.25
CA ASP A 4 12.88 -5.19 -14.87
C ASP A 4 13.32 -4.53 -16.18
N ILE A 5 12.40 -4.40 -17.18
CA ILE A 5 12.68 -3.74 -18.45
C ILE A 5 12.39 -2.25 -18.33
N VAL A 6 13.40 -1.42 -18.50
CA VAL A 6 13.24 0.04 -18.37
C VAL A 6 12.32 0.60 -19.43
N GLY A 7 11.18 1.16 -18.99
CA GLY A 7 10.21 1.80 -19.87
C GLY A 7 9.21 0.86 -20.55
N TYR A 8 9.09 -0.38 -20.10
CA TYR A 8 8.19 -1.38 -20.69
C TYR A 8 6.73 -0.89 -20.76
N SER A 9 6.18 -0.31 -19.70
CA SER A 9 4.82 0.22 -19.69
C SER A 9 4.57 1.29 -20.76
N ARG A 10 5.60 2.07 -21.12
CA ARG A 10 5.52 3.03 -22.23
C ARG A 10 5.46 2.29 -23.56
N PHE A 11 6.32 1.29 -23.77
CA PHE A 11 6.31 0.50 -25.00
C PHE A 11 4.98 -0.24 -25.18
N MET A 12 4.42 -0.80 -24.12
CA MET A 12 3.07 -1.40 -24.17
C MET A 12 1.98 -0.42 -24.59
N SER A 13 2.12 0.85 -24.23
CA SER A 13 1.13 1.87 -24.62
C SER A 13 1.33 2.44 -26.02
N GLU A 14 2.56 2.42 -26.55
CA GLU A 14 2.93 2.98 -27.85
C GLU A 14 2.92 1.92 -28.97
N ASP A 15 3.42 0.71 -28.67
CA ASP A 15 3.54 -0.42 -29.60
C ASP A 15 3.54 -1.76 -28.83
N GLU A 16 2.37 -2.34 -28.71
CA GLU A 16 2.16 -3.61 -27.96
C GLU A 16 2.96 -4.76 -28.56
N GLU A 17 3.06 -4.88 -29.89
CA GLU A 17 3.79 -5.94 -30.54
C GLU A 17 5.30 -5.84 -30.27
N PHE A 18 5.83 -4.64 -30.32
CA PHE A 18 7.23 -4.37 -29.95
C PHE A 18 7.50 -4.72 -28.48
N ALA A 19 6.61 -4.33 -27.56
CA ALA A 19 6.72 -4.68 -26.15
C ALA A 19 6.72 -6.19 -25.90
N PHE A 20 5.87 -6.96 -26.59
CA PHE A 20 5.88 -8.42 -26.54
C PHE A 20 7.18 -9.02 -27.09
N GLN A 21 7.75 -8.45 -28.12
CA GLN A 21 9.06 -8.89 -28.64
C GLN A 21 10.17 -8.65 -27.62
N LEU A 22 10.17 -7.49 -26.93
CA LEU A 22 11.11 -7.21 -25.84
C LEU A 22 10.97 -8.19 -24.69
N LEU A 23 9.74 -8.50 -24.28
CA LEU A 23 9.49 -9.50 -23.24
C LEU A 23 10.02 -10.88 -23.63
N LYS A 24 9.81 -11.30 -24.87
CA LYS A 24 10.34 -12.57 -25.38
C LYS A 24 11.87 -12.60 -25.39
N LYS A 25 12.51 -11.51 -25.80
CA LYS A 25 13.98 -11.36 -25.74
C LYS A 25 14.47 -11.42 -24.30
N ASN A 26 13.81 -10.73 -23.38
CA ASN A 26 14.15 -10.73 -21.95
C ASN A 26 14.09 -12.15 -21.37
N ARG A 27 13.03 -12.91 -21.66
CA ARG A 27 12.88 -14.31 -21.25
C ARG A 27 14.01 -15.20 -21.76
N GLN A 28 14.35 -15.07 -23.03
CA GLN A 28 15.43 -15.87 -23.64
C GLN A 28 16.78 -15.56 -23.02
N LEU A 29 17.05 -14.27 -22.79
CA LEU A 29 18.28 -13.79 -22.17
C LEU A 29 18.43 -14.35 -20.76
N HIS A 30 17.41 -14.22 -19.93
CA HIS A 30 17.47 -14.69 -18.54
C HIS A 30 17.64 -16.22 -18.47
N LYS A 31 16.88 -16.99 -19.25
CA LYS A 31 16.98 -18.45 -19.24
C LYS A 31 18.39 -18.93 -19.54
N ALA A 32 19.05 -18.35 -20.55
CA ALA A 32 20.41 -18.75 -20.94
C ALA A 32 21.45 -18.56 -19.83
N PHE A 33 21.31 -17.49 -19.01
CA PHE A 33 22.26 -17.21 -17.94
C PHE A 33 21.86 -17.83 -16.60
N LEU A 34 20.58 -18.02 -16.34
CA LEU A 34 20.12 -18.75 -15.15
C LEU A 34 20.66 -20.17 -15.14
N ASP A 35 20.53 -20.90 -16.25
CA ASP A 35 21.04 -22.26 -16.38
C ASP A 35 22.57 -22.32 -16.15
N LYS A 36 23.32 -21.32 -16.59
CA LYS A 36 24.79 -21.25 -16.43
C LYS A 36 25.22 -21.06 -14.97
N TYR A 37 24.41 -20.40 -14.15
CA TYR A 37 24.73 -20.02 -12.77
C TYR A 37 23.87 -20.75 -11.73
N ASP A 38 23.33 -21.91 -12.07
CA ASP A 38 22.45 -22.72 -11.21
C ASP A 38 21.27 -21.91 -10.64
N GLY A 39 20.80 -20.92 -11.40
CA GLY A 39 19.67 -20.07 -11.02
C GLY A 39 18.34 -20.73 -11.33
N THR A 40 17.40 -20.61 -10.43
CA THR A 40 16.04 -21.09 -10.61
C THR A 40 15.12 -19.92 -10.99
N TRP A 41 14.45 -20.05 -12.14
CA TRP A 41 13.38 -19.13 -12.52
C TRP A 41 12.19 -19.33 -11.59
N LEU A 42 11.80 -18.31 -10.82
CA LEU A 42 10.69 -18.41 -9.89
C LEU A 42 9.39 -17.99 -10.54
N LYS A 43 9.28 -16.74 -10.93
CA LYS A 43 8.11 -16.18 -11.62
C LYS A 43 8.45 -14.91 -12.39
N GLU A 44 7.49 -14.47 -13.22
CA GLU A 44 7.50 -13.12 -13.81
C GLU A 44 6.67 -12.19 -12.94
N ILE A 45 7.14 -10.98 -12.76
CA ILE A 45 6.43 -9.89 -12.07
C ILE A 45 6.33 -8.75 -13.09
N GLY A 46 5.17 -8.63 -13.75
CA GLY A 46 5.02 -7.72 -14.89
C GLY A 46 5.97 -8.13 -16.05
N ASP A 47 6.87 -7.23 -16.41
CA ASP A 47 7.94 -7.45 -17.39
C ASP A 47 9.26 -7.92 -16.77
N GLY A 48 9.29 -8.00 -15.43
CA GLY A 48 10.45 -8.40 -14.65
C GLY A 48 10.56 -9.90 -14.44
N VAL A 49 11.77 -10.37 -14.15
CA VAL A 49 12.08 -11.77 -13.85
C VAL A 49 12.57 -11.90 -12.42
N LEU A 50 11.88 -12.69 -11.61
CA LEU A 50 12.33 -13.10 -10.29
C LEU A 50 13.03 -14.45 -10.37
N ALA A 51 14.26 -14.51 -9.84
CA ALA A 51 15.05 -15.73 -9.80
C ALA A 51 15.78 -15.90 -8.47
N SER A 52 15.95 -17.15 -8.02
CA SER A 52 16.76 -17.53 -6.88
C SER A 52 18.05 -18.20 -7.30
N PHE A 53 19.06 -18.17 -6.42
CA PHE A 53 20.38 -18.72 -6.67
C PHE A 53 20.92 -19.41 -5.42
N PRO A 54 21.78 -20.43 -5.57
CA PRO A 54 22.39 -21.12 -4.42
C PRO A 54 23.34 -20.23 -3.61
N SER A 55 23.82 -19.11 -4.19
CA SER A 55 24.70 -18.16 -3.51
C SER A 55 24.59 -16.75 -4.07
N ALA A 56 24.94 -15.75 -3.25
CA ALA A 56 25.06 -14.36 -3.69
C ALA A 56 26.03 -14.18 -4.85
N THR A 57 27.13 -14.93 -4.87
CA THR A 57 28.13 -14.89 -5.94
C THR A 57 27.54 -15.32 -7.29
N HIS A 58 26.77 -16.42 -7.35
CA HIS A 58 26.09 -16.87 -8.55
C HIS A 58 25.07 -15.84 -9.05
N ALA A 59 24.30 -15.25 -8.15
CA ALA A 59 23.34 -14.20 -8.49
C ALA A 59 23.99 -12.97 -9.13
N VAL A 60 25.13 -12.51 -8.54
CA VAL A 60 25.83 -11.32 -9.04
C VAL A 60 26.53 -11.59 -10.37
N LEU A 61 27.17 -12.75 -10.54
CA LEU A 61 27.82 -13.12 -11.80
C LEU A 61 26.80 -13.28 -12.94
N CYS A 62 25.67 -13.93 -12.65
CA CYS A 62 24.54 -14.04 -13.59
C CYS A 62 24.04 -12.64 -14.00
N ALA A 63 23.80 -11.75 -13.04
CA ALA A 63 23.34 -10.39 -13.30
C ALA A 63 24.34 -9.58 -14.15
N LYS A 64 25.66 -9.72 -13.90
CA LYS A 64 26.70 -9.08 -14.72
C LYS A 64 26.59 -9.52 -16.18
N GLU A 65 26.53 -10.82 -16.45
CA GLU A 65 26.46 -11.32 -17.82
C GLU A 65 25.13 -10.96 -18.52
N ILE A 66 24.03 -10.95 -17.78
CA ILE A 66 22.73 -10.45 -18.28
C ILE A 66 22.86 -8.99 -18.71
N GLN A 67 23.47 -8.12 -17.89
CA GLN A 67 23.65 -6.72 -18.23
C GLN A 67 24.63 -6.52 -19.39
N GLU A 68 25.71 -7.29 -19.46
CA GLU A 68 26.65 -7.26 -20.58
C GLU A 68 26.00 -7.70 -21.90
N ALA A 69 25.14 -8.70 -21.84
CA ALA A 69 24.43 -9.18 -23.02
C ALA A 69 23.31 -8.22 -23.44
N SER A 70 22.54 -7.66 -22.49
CA SER A 70 21.48 -6.69 -22.78
C SER A 70 22.02 -5.39 -23.41
N ARG A 71 23.26 -4.98 -23.08
CA ARG A 71 23.90 -3.81 -23.68
C ARG A 71 24.07 -3.92 -25.20
N LYS A 72 24.15 -5.14 -25.74
CA LYS A 72 24.26 -5.39 -27.18
C LYS A 72 22.95 -5.14 -27.93
N ASP A 73 21.82 -5.13 -27.22
CA ASP A 73 20.50 -4.77 -27.75
C ASP A 73 20.17 -3.32 -27.34
N PRO A 74 20.04 -2.39 -28.28
CA PRO A 74 19.77 -0.99 -27.98
C PRO A 74 18.42 -0.79 -27.30
N ASP A 75 17.47 -1.67 -27.54
CA ASP A 75 16.08 -1.58 -27.09
C ASP A 75 15.83 -2.25 -25.75
N LEU A 76 16.63 -3.31 -25.42
CA LEU A 76 16.50 -4.04 -24.15
C LEU A 76 17.39 -3.44 -23.07
N LYS A 77 16.83 -2.60 -22.23
CA LYS A 77 17.51 -2.00 -21.10
C LYS A 77 16.94 -2.54 -19.81
N LEU A 78 17.79 -3.05 -18.93
CA LEU A 78 17.39 -3.69 -17.68
C LEU A 78 17.88 -2.93 -16.45
N ARG A 79 17.16 -3.07 -15.35
CA ARG A 79 17.61 -2.77 -13.99
C ARG A 79 17.59 -4.08 -13.21
N ILE A 80 18.52 -4.25 -12.29
CA ILE A 80 18.61 -5.48 -11.49
C ILE A 80 18.82 -5.11 -10.02
N GLY A 81 18.00 -5.75 -9.14
CA GLY A 81 18.14 -5.70 -7.69
C GLY A 81 18.45 -7.08 -7.13
N ILE A 82 19.45 -7.20 -6.22
CA ILE A 82 19.83 -8.47 -5.60
C ILE A 82 19.86 -8.30 -4.09
N CYS A 83 19.16 -9.19 -3.39
CA CYS A 83 19.22 -9.28 -1.94
C CYS A 83 19.46 -10.73 -1.52
N LEU A 84 20.15 -10.90 -0.39
CA LEU A 84 20.26 -12.16 0.32
C LEU A 84 19.22 -12.15 1.45
N GLY A 85 18.37 -13.15 1.52
CA GLY A 85 17.36 -13.31 2.55
C GLY A 85 16.65 -14.65 2.40
N ASP A 86 15.95 -15.04 3.45
CA ASP A 86 15.15 -16.25 3.44
C ASP A 86 13.96 -16.08 2.51
N VAL A 87 13.61 -17.17 1.81
CA VAL A 87 12.46 -17.24 0.93
C VAL A 87 11.64 -18.48 1.27
N ILE A 88 10.33 -18.31 1.31
CA ILE A 88 9.37 -19.39 1.53
C ILE A 88 8.71 -19.68 0.18
N PHE A 89 8.65 -20.95 -0.17
CA PHE A 89 7.97 -21.42 -1.38
C PHE A 89 6.64 -22.02 -0.94
N GLU A 90 5.53 -21.43 -1.38
CA GLU A 90 4.19 -21.89 -1.05
C GLU A 90 3.29 -21.75 -2.29
N ASP A 91 2.58 -22.80 -2.64
CA ASP A 91 1.62 -22.89 -3.76
C ASP A 91 2.13 -22.37 -5.12
N GLY A 92 3.43 -22.52 -5.37
CA GLY A 92 4.07 -22.06 -6.62
C GLY A 92 4.44 -20.58 -6.60
N ASP A 93 4.27 -19.91 -5.49
CA ASP A 93 4.72 -18.53 -5.25
C ASP A 93 5.92 -18.48 -4.30
N VAL A 94 6.55 -17.30 -4.19
CA VAL A 94 7.76 -17.07 -3.41
C VAL A 94 7.61 -15.80 -2.59
N PHE A 95 7.75 -15.95 -1.29
CA PHE A 95 7.63 -14.89 -0.29
C PHE A 95 8.92 -14.75 0.50
N GLY A 96 9.16 -13.59 1.10
CA GLY A 96 10.25 -13.37 2.05
C GLY A 96 10.91 -12.00 1.91
N ASP A 97 11.64 -11.61 2.97
CA ASP A 97 12.34 -10.32 3.02
C ASP A 97 13.34 -10.14 1.87
N GLY A 98 13.97 -11.23 1.43
CA GLY A 98 14.90 -11.20 0.30
C GLY A 98 14.23 -10.76 -1.00
N VAL A 99 12.99 -11.20 -1.25
CA VAL A 99 12.18 -10.80 -2.42
C VAL A 99 11.78 -9.34 -2.31
N ASN A 100 11.24 -8.93 -1.14
CA ASN A 100 10.80 -7.57 -0.89
C ASN A 100 11.93 -6.55 -1.03
N ILE A 101 13.11 -6.84 -0.47
CA ILE A 101 14.26 -5.94 -0.57
C ILE A 101 14.78 -5.90 -2.02
N ALA A 102 14.82 -7.01 -2.74
CA ALA A 102 15.23 -7.02 -4.14
C ALA A 102 14.32 -6.16 -5.01
N SER A 103 13.00 -6.20 -4.77
CA SER A 103 12.00 -5.38 -5.47
C SER A 103 12.11 -3.88 -5.15
N LEU A 104 12.65 -3.53 -3.99
CA LEU A 104 12.93 -2.13 -3.62
C LEU A 104 14.28 -1.64 -4.14
N LEU A 105 15.25 -2.54 -4.36
CA LEU A 105 16.57 -2.19 -4.90
C LEU A 105 16.54 -2.01 -6.41
N GLU A 106 15.79 -2.86 -7.14
CA GLU A 106 15.71 -2.83 -8.60
C GLU A 106 15.32 -1.45 -9.14
N PRO A 107 14.21 -0.80 -8.69
CA PRO A 107 13.80 0.50 -9.24
C PRO A 107 14.79 1.65 -8.91
N LEU A 108 15.67 1.43 -7.93
CA LEU A 108 16.70 2.40 -7.55
C LEU A 108 17.96 2.28 -8.37
N ALA A 109 18.16 1.17 -9.06
CA ALA A 109 19.30 0.94 -9.93
C ALA A 109 19.23 1.84 -11.17
N PRO A 110 20.36 2.38 -11.64
CA PRO A 110 20.40 3.08 -12.92
C PRO A 110 20.11 2.11 -14.07
N THR A 111 19.68 2.63 -15.20
CA THR A 111 19.53 1.84 -16.44
C THR A 111 20.82 1.12 -16.77
N GLY A 112 20.79 -0.20 -16.90
CA GLY A 112 21.98 -1.03 -17.10
C GLY A 112 22.77 -1.29 -15.83
N GLY A 113 22.27 -0.90 -14.65
CA GLY A 113 22.94 -1.08 -13.36
C GLY A 113 22.44 -2.30 -12.60
N ILE A 114 23.21 -2.68 -11.58
CA ILE A 114 22.92 -3.76 -10.64
C ILE A 114 23.10 -3.21 -9.24
N TYR A 115 22.02 -3.12 -8.46
CA TYR A 115 22.07 -2.74 -7.05
C TYR A 115 21.95 -3.97 -6.16
N ILE A 116 22.78 -3.99 -5.13
CA ILE A 116 22.83 -5.08 -4.15
C ILE A 116 22.69 -4.56 -2.73
N SER A 117 22.14 -5.39 -1.84
CA SER A 117 22.10 -5.11 -0.40
C SER A 117 23.49 -5.29 0.25
N GLU A 118 23.66 -4.72 1.44
CA GLU A 118 24.87 -4.89 2.27
C GLU A 118 25.18 -6.37 2.54
N SER A 119 24.13 -7.20 2.77
CA SER A 119 24.31 -8.65 2.98
C SER A 119 24.91 -9.36 1.77
N VAL A 120 24.50 -8.97 0.56
CA VAL A 120 25.11 -9.46 -0.69
C VAL A 120 26.55 -8.95 -0.82
N PHE A 121 26.80 -7.68 -0.54
CA PHE A 121 28.15 -7.07 -0.61
C PHE A 121 29.16 -7.86 0.23
N TRP A 122 28.86 -8.14 1.50
CA TRP A 122 29.76 -8.90 2.38
C TRP A 122 30.04 -10.32 1.88
N ASN A 123 29.09 -10.93 1.14
CA ASN A 123 29.28 -12.27 0.57
C ASN A 123 30.15 -12.29 -0.70
N ILE A 124 30.33 -11.14 -1.36
CA ILE A 124 31.07 -11.04 -2.63
C ILE A 124 32.35 -10.22 -2.54
N GLU A 125 32.59 -9.46 -1.46
CA GLU A 125 33.69 -8.51 -1.29
C GLU A 125 35.05 -9.13 -1.60
N ASN A 126 35.26 -10.39 -1.22
CA ASN A 126 36.54 -11.11 -1.43
C ASN A 126 36.51 -12.05 -2.65
N LYS A 127 35.56 -11.88 -3.59
CA LYS A 127 35.45 -12.74 -4.77
C LYS A 127 36.10 -12.14 -5.99
N THR A 128 37.03 -12.89 -6.59
CA THR A 128 37.74 -12.46 -7.80
C THR A 128 36.77 -12.19 -8.95
N GLY A 129 36.93 -11.07 -9.64
CA GLY A 129 36.12 -10.70 -10.80
C GLY A 129 34.80 -9.98 -10.47
N ILE A 130 34.55 -9.71 -9.18
CA ILE A 130 33.40 -8.91 -8.75
C ILE A 130 33.92 -7.70 -7.99
N GLU A 131 33.52 -6.52 -8.41
CA GLU A 131 33.74 -5.26 -7.72
C GLU A 131 32.40 -4.58 -7.49
N ALA A 132 32.21 -4.03 -6.30
CA ALA A 132 31.02 -3.27 -5.95
C ALA A 132 31.37 -2.06 -5.11
N ASN A 133 30.73 -0.93 -5.41
CA ASN A 133 30.98 0.35 -4.75
C ASN A 133 29.78 0.79 -3.92
N TYR A 134 30.04 1.33 -2.72
CA TYR A 134 28.99 1.93 -1.91
C TYR A 134 28.35 3.12 -2.64
N VAL A 135 27.01 3.14 -2.68
CA VAL A 135 26.23 4.22 -3.31
C VAL A 135 25.60 5.13 -2.27
N LYS A 136 24.82 4.58 -1.39
CA LYS A 136 24.08 5.32 -0.37
C LYS A 136 23.47 4.38 0.66
N GLU A 137 23.09 4.96 1.79
CA GLU A 137 22.20 4.35 2.73
C GLU A 137 20.78 4.90 2.52
N LYS A 138 19.80 4.03 2.49
CA LYS A 138 18.39 4.43 2.31
C LYS A 138 17.51 3.64 3.24
N LYS A 139 16.64 4.35 3.96
CA LYS A 139 15.53 3.72 4.66
C LYS A 139 14.53 3.28 3.59
N LEU A 140 14.48 1.99 3.33
CA LEU A 140 13.54 1.41 2.40
C LEU A 140 12.19 1.28 3.08
N LYS A 141 11.12 1.40 2.30
CA LYS A 141 9.75 1.28 2.78
C LYS A 141 9.59 -0.10 3.42
N HIS A 142 9.06 -0.16 4.64
CA HIS A 142 8.82 -1.40 5.41
C HIS A 142 10.07 -2.16 5.90
N VAL A 143 11.24 -1.61 5.77
CA VAL A 143 12.47 -2.15 6.35
C VAL A 143 12.82 -1.34 7.59
N LYS A 144 12.85 -2.00 8.77
CA LYS A 144 13.07 -1.34 10.07
C LYS A 144 14.43 -0.65 10.16
N ILE A 145 15.45 -1.20 9.49
CA ILE A 145 16.83 -0.72 9.51
C ILE A 145 17.16 -0.15 8.12
N PRO A 146 17.77 1.04 8.03
CA PRO A 146 18.26 1.56 6.75
C PRO A 146 19.20 0.56 6.07
N ILE A 147 19.03 0.36 4.77
CA ILE A 147 19.84 -0.57 3.98
C ILE A 147 20.91 0.22 3.25
N LYS A 148 22.16 -0.21 3.40
CA LYS A 148 23.24 0.27 2.57
C LYS A 148 23.18 -0.41 1.21
N ILE A 149 23.22 0.41 0.17
CA ILE A 149 23.09 0.02 -1.23
C ILE A 149 24.47 0.12 -1.88
N TYR A 150 24.83 -0.92 -2.60
CA TYR A 150 26.08 -0.99 -3.36
C TYR A 150 25.76 -1.22 -4.84
N GLU A 151 26.57 -0.67 -5.72
CA GLU A 151 26.47 -0.87 -7.17
C GLU A 151 27.57 -1.81 -7.63
N VAL A 152 27.21 -2.88 -8.31
CA VAL A 152 28.16 -3.81 -8.91
C VAL A 152 28.75 -3.17 -10.16
N VAL A 153 30.08 -3.16 -10.26
CA VAL A 153 30.79 -2.67 -11.44
C VAL A 153 30.63 -3.67 -12.57
N VAL A 154 29.94 -3.23 -13.63
CA VAL A 154 29.83 -3.99 -14.89
C VAL A 154 30.83 -3.37 -15.86
N GLU A 155 31.92 -4.09 -16.15
CA GLU A 155 33.00 -3.59 -17.02
C GLU A 155 32.45 -3.05 -18.34
N GLN A 156 32.86 -1.82 -18.69
CA GLN A 156 32.59 -1.27 -20.01
C GLN A 156 33.54 -1.92 -20.98
N TYR A 157 33.06 -2.82 -21.83
CA TYR A 157 33.79 -3.28 -22.99
C TYR A 157 33.90 -2.11 -23.97
N GLU A 158 34.93 -1.30 -23.86
CA GLU A 158 35.29 -0.31 -24.88
C GLU A 158 35.76 -1.10 -26.12
N ALA A 159 34.91 -1.21 -27.12
CA ALA A 159 35.31 -1.64 -28.45
C ALA A 159 36.34 -0.61 -28.98
N GLY A 160 37.58 -0.98 -28.92
CA GLY A 160 38.72 -0.43 -29.66
C GLY A 160 38.86 1.09 -29.70
N THR A 161 39.53 1.67 -28.69
CA THR A 161 40.19 2.97 -28.87
C THR A 161 41.62 2.88 -28.36
N GLN A 162 42.53 3.19 -29.28
CA GLN A 162 43.96 3.27 -29.05
C GLN A 162 44.31 4.26 -27.91
N PRO A 163 45.50 4.12 -27.29
CA PRO A 163 45.89 4.94 -26.15
C PRO A 163 45.98 6.43 -26.54
N ARG A 164 45.10 7.23 -26.00
CA ARG A 164 45.13 8.69 -26.14
C ARG A 164 46.35 9.24 -25.43
N LYS A 165 47.31 9.69 -26.26
CA LYS A 165 48.44 10.57 -25.82
C LYS A 165 47.87 11.76 -25.07
N LYS A 166 48.39 12.01 -23.86
CA LYS A 166 48.14 13.23 -23.10
C LYS A 166 48.44 14.44 -23.97
N LEU A 167 47.40 15.12 -24.44
CA LEU A 167 47.53 16.44 -25.06
C LEU A 167 47.56 17.48 -23.93
N TRP A 168 48.68 18.11 -23.76
CA TRP A 168 48.84 19.28 -22.92
C TRP A 168 48.13 20.47 -23.59
N ILE A 169 46.91 20.79 -23.14
CA ILE A 169 46.23 22.00 -23.60
C ILE A 169 46.56 23.14 -22.66
N ARG A 170 47.52 23.95 -23.12
CA ARG A 170 47.85 25.24 -22.53
C ARG A 170 46.97 26.31 -23.19
N GLY A 171 46.09 26.92 -22.39
CA GLY A 171 45.49 28.21 -22.69
C GLY A 171 44.11 28.19 -23.41
N LYS A 172 43.11 28.46 -22.65
CA LYS A 172 41.88 29.29 -22.86
C LYS A 172 40.76 28.91 -21.87
N LEU A 173 40.96 29.34 -20.64
CA LEU A 173 40.04 29.07 -19.53
C LEU A 173 38.69 29.87 -19.49
N PRO A 174 38.44 30.97 -20.23
CA PRO A 174 37.19 31.69 -20.07
C PRO A 174 36.00 31.13 -20.89
N GLY A 175 36.26 30.36 -21.96
CA GLY A 175 35.13 29.81 -22.79
C GLY A 175 34.46 28.56 -22.24
N ILE A 176 35.23 27.74 -21.46
CA ILE A 176 34.71 26.48 -20.93
C ILE A 176 33.78 26.71 -19.74
N LEU A 177 34.06 27.71 -18.89
CA LEU A 177 33.20 28.11 -17.78
C LEU A 177 31.85 28.64 -18.25
N ALA A 178 31.80 29.42 -19.34
CA ALA A 178 30.55 29.90 -19.94
C ALA A 178 29.71 28.76 -20.52
N GLY A 179 30.34 27.76 -21.15
CA GLY A 179 29.67 26.57 -21.67
C GLY A 179 29.06 25.70 -20.58
N ILE A 180 29.77 25.51 -19.46
CA ILE A 180 29.30 24.73 -18.29
C ILE A 180 28.12 25.45 -17.62
N ILE A 181 28.15 26.78 -17.52
CA ILE A 181 27.03 27.55 -16.94
C ILE A 181 25.80 27.50 -17.84
N VAL A 182 25.95 27.60 -19.16
CA VAL A 182 24.81 27.44 -20.10
C VAL A 182 24.23 26.04 -20.07
N LEU A 183 25.08 24.99 -19.93
CA LEU A 183 24.65 23.60 -19.81
C LEU A 183 23.97 23.36 -18.46
N ALA A 184 24.46 23.94 -17.36
CA ALA A 184 23.83 23.86 -16.05
C ALA A 184 22.48 24.60 -16.01
N ILE A 185 22.38 25.77 -16.64
CA ILE A 185 21.10 26.50 -16.77
C ILE A 185 20.14 25.75 -17.69
N GLY A 186 20.65 25.15 -18.78
CA GLY A 186 19.86 24.30 -19.67
C GLY A 186 19.32 23.05 -18.96
N THR A 187 20.13 22.36 -18.14
CA THR A 187 19.67 21.21 -17.36
C THR A 187 18.67 21.60 -16.27
N VAL A 188 18.86 22.73 -15.59
CA VAL A 188 17.89 23.25 -14.60
C VAL A 188 16.56 23.66 -15.27
N LEU A 189 16.63 24.24 -16.46
CA LEU A 189 15.43 24.57 -17.27
C LEU A 189 14.73 23.31 -17.79
N ILE A 190 15.47 22.31 -18.26
CA ILE A 190 14.91 21.02 -18.69
C ILE A 190 14.30 20.29 -17.49
N PHE A 191 14.95 20.29 -16.30
CA PHE A 191 14.36 19.74 -15.08
C PHE A 191 13.09 20.45 -14.61
N LYS A 192 12.96 21.77 -14.89
CA LYS A 192 11.72 22.52 -14.64
C LYS A 192 10.66 22.31 -15.71
N LEU A 193 11.03 21.86 -16.91
CA LEU A 193 10.13 21.60 -18.04
C LEU A 193 9.70 20.14 -18.15
N ILE A 194 10.34 19.21 -17.43
CA ILE A 194 9.81 17.84 -17.28
C ILE A 194 8.57 17.96 -16.39
N PRO A 195 7.37 17.69 -16.90
CA PRO A 195 6.20 17.65 -16.05
C PRO A 195 6.41 16.52 -15.05
N GLN A 196 6.89 16.86 -13.83
CA GLN A 196 6.63 15.98 -12.70
C GLN A 196 5.12 15.83 -12.68
N LYS A 197 4.59 14.63 -12.96
CA LYS A 197 3.18 14.29 -12.79
C LYS A 197 2.82 14.67 -11.35
N GLN A 198 2.29 15.86 -11.18
CA GLN A 198 2.12 16.48 -9.87
C GLN A 198 0.84 15.89 -9.28
N ILE A 199 0.99 14.86 -8.43
CA ILE A 199 -0.06 14.46 -7.46
C ILE A 199 -0.52 15.69 -6.65
N LYS A 200 0.31 16.73 -6.54
CA LYS A 200 -0.02 18.00 -5.85
C LYS A 200 -1.24 18.76 -6.41
N HIS A 201 -1.69 18.48 -7.63
CA HIS A 201 -2.84 19.14 -8.27
C HIS A 201 -4.03 18.21 -8.50
N LEU A 202 -3.93 16.94 -8.10
CA LEU A 202 -5.08 16.03 -8.15
C LEU A 202 -5.98 16.32 -6.96
N ASP A 203 -7.28 16.32 -7.20
CA ASP A 203 -8.27 16.34 -6.14
C ASP A 203 -8.06 15.13 -5.23
N LYS A 204 -7.95 15.38 -3.92
CA LYS A 204 -7.68 14.34 -2.93
C LYS A 204 -8.98 13.72 -2.44
N SER A 205 -9.73 13.17 -3.37
CA SER A 205 -10.96 12.44 -3.15
C SER A 205 -10.72 10.94 -3.24
N ILE A 206 -11.23 10.18 -2.26
CA ILE A 206 -11.02 8.74 -2.14
C ILE A 206 -12.32 8.01 -1.86
N ALA A 207 -12.47 6.85 -2.47
CA ALA A 207 -13.47 5.85 -2.13
C ALA A 207 -12.79 4.63 -1.51
N VAL A 208 -13.32 4.13 -0.40
CA VAL A 208 -12.89 2.86 0.20
C VAL A 208 -13.88 1.79 -0.24
N ARG A 209 -13.44 0.90 -1.11
CA ARG A 209 -14.26 -0.24 -1.56
C ARG A 209 -14.40 -1.23 -0.40
N PRO A 210 -15.58 -1.83 -0.17
CA PRO A 210 -15.69 -2.92 0.77
C PRO A 210 -14.63 -3.99 0.49
N PHE A 211 -13.83 -4.34 1.49
CA PHE A 211 -12.78 -5.34 1.35
C PHE A 211 -13.43 -6.73 1.18
N TRP A 212 -12.73 -7.61 0.49
CA TRP A 212 -13.19 -8.98 0.32
C TRP A 212 -12.75 -9.86 1.50
N ASN A 213 -13.65 -10.74 1.91
CA ASN A 213 -13.36 -11.76 2.90
C ASN A 213 -12.68 -12.95 2.20
N GLU A 214 -11.38 -13.14 2.44
CA GLU A 214 -10.61 -14.31 1.97
C GLU A 214 -10.50 -15.39 3.07
N SER A 215 -11.20 -15.23 4.19
CA SER A 215 -11.23 -16.25 5.23
C SER A 215 -12.01 -17.47 4.75
N ALA A 216 -11.61 -18.66 5.19
CA ALA A 216 -12.33 -19.89 4.90
C ALA A 216 -13.75 -19.93 5.53
N ASN A 217 -14.03 -19.04 6.50
CA ASN A 217 -15.30 -18.94 7.23
C ASN A 217 -16.04 -17.64 6.87
N GLU A 218 -17.24 -17.75 6.30
CA GLU A 218 -18.14 -16.62 6.03
C GLU A 218 -18.56 -15.88 7.32
N GLU A 219 -18.51 -16.55 8.48
CA GLU A 219 -18.79 -15.92 9.78
C GLU A 219 -17.84 -14.74 10.10
N ASN A 220 -16.70 -14.59 9.42
CA ASN A 220 -15.81 -13.46 9.56
C ASN A 220 -16.24 -12.21 8.78
N GLU A 221 -17.36 -12.24 8.05
CA GLU A 221 -17.82 -11.11 7.23
C GLU A 221 -18.03 -9.85 8.06
N TYR A 222 -18.62 -9.96 9.28
CA TYR A 222 -18.78 -8.82 10.19
C TYR A 222 -17.45 -8.16 10.54
N PHE A 223 -16.40 -8.95 10.71
CA PHE A 223 -15.07 -8.46 11.03
C PHE A 223 -14.48 -7.68 9.83
N VAL A 224 -14.56 -8.26 8.63
CA VAL A 224 -14.10 -7.62 7.40
C VAL A 224 -14.83 -6.30 7.15
N ASN A 225 -16.16 -6.30 7.31
CA ASN A 225 -16.98 -5.11 7.17
C ASN A 225 -16.62 -4.04 8.19
N GLY A 226 -16.46 -4.44 9.45
CA GLY A 226 -16.13 -3.52 10.54
C GLY A 226 -14.73 -2.91 10.39
N VAL A 227 -13.71 -3.71 10.09
CA VAL A 227 -12.35 -3.21 9.86
C VAL A 227 -12.29 -2.26 8.67
N THR A 228 -12.98 -2.60 7.57
CA THR A 228 -13.07 -1.72 6.40
C THR A 228 -13.71 -0.38 6.74
N GLU A 229 -14.80 -0.40 7.52
CA GLU A 229 -15.52 0.80 7.92
C GLU A 229 -14.66 1.68 8.82
N GLU A 230 -13.93 1.10 9.77
CA GLU A 230 -13.04 1.86 10.64
C GLU A 230 -11.83 2.46 9.89
N ILE A 231 -11.29 1.75 8.89
CA ILE A 231 -10.28 2.33 7.98
C ILE A 231 -10.87 3.56 7.26
N ARG A 232 -12.10 3.45 6.74
CA ARG A 232 -12.80 4.57 6.09
C ARG A 232 -13.02 5.73 7.08
N ASN A 233 -13.43 5.44 8.31
CA ASN A 233 -13.63 6.42 9.37
C ASN A 233 -12.32 7.13 9.71
N ASN A 234 -11.20 6.40 9.88
CA ASN A 234 -9.89 6.98 10.13
C ASN A 234 -9.44 7.90 9.00
N LEU A 235 -9.64 7.50 7.74
CA LEU A 235 -9.37 8.37 6.59
C LEU A 235 -10.23 9.63 6.61
N SER A 236 -11.50 9.55 7.07
CA SER A 236 -12.41 10.71 7.13
C SER A 236 -12.05 11.73 8.22
N LYS A 237 -11.16 11.35 9.17
CA LYS A 237 -10.62 12.25 10.19
C LYS A 237 -9.50 13.16 9.64
N ILE A 238 -9.00 12.88 8.45
CA ILE A 238 -7.92 13.64 7.78
C ILE A 238 -8.56 14.77 6.97
N SER A 239 -8.42 16.00 7.42
CA SER A 239 -9.07 17.18 6.81
C SER A 239 -8.67 17.44 5.35
N GLY A 240 -7.48 17.01 4.96
CA GLY A 240 -6.98 17.12 3.59
C GLY A 240 -7.51 16.06 2.62
N LEU A 241 -8.42 15.16 3.04
CA LEU A 241 -8.91 14.02 2.25
C LEU A 241 -10.44 14.01 2.19
N GLN A 242 -11.00 13.97 1.00
CA GLN A 242 -12.45 13.85 0.80
C GLN A 242 -12.83 12.38 0.65
N VAL A 243 -13.41 11.78 1.69
CA VAL A 243 -13.76 10.36 1.71
C VAL A 243 -15.24 10.18 1.34
N ARG A 244 -15.54 9.29 0.40
CA ARG A 244 -16.93 8.96 0.05
C ARG A 244 -17.61 8.15 1.15
N SER A 245 -18.90 8.39 1.33
CA SER A 245 -19.69 7.72 2.36
C SER A 245 -19.84 6.21 2.09
N ARG A 246 -20.06 5.42 3.16
CA ARG A 246 -20.37 3.99 3.06
C ARG A 246 -21.55 3.73 2.13
N GLY A 247 -22.67 4.45 2.29
CA GLY A 247 -23.87 4.24 1.48
C GLY A 247 -23.64 4.38 -0.02
N SER A 248 -22.72 5.29 -0.41
CA SER A 248 -22.31 5.42 -1.82
C SER A 248 -21.51 4.22 -2.30
N MET A 249 -20.83 3.50 -1.40
CA MET A 249 -19.93 2.39 -1.71
C MET A 249 -20.64 1.04 -1.69
N GLU A 250 -21.71 0.88 -0.93
CA GLU A 250 -22.38 -0.41 -0.71
C GLU A 250 -22.83 -1.09 -2.00
N LYS A 251 -23.31 -0.32 -2.98
CA LYS A 251 -23.71 -0.84 -4.30
C LYS A 251 -22.55 -1.45 -5.11
N TYR A 252 -21.31 -1.22 -4.67
CA TYR A 252 -20.10 -1.76 -5.34
C TYR A 252 -19.49 -2.95 -4.62
N ARG A 253 -20.11 -3.47 -3.56
CA ARG A 253 -19.62 -4.61 -2.78
C ARG A 253 -19.34 -5.85 -3.66
N ASN A 254 -20.35 -6.29 -4.40
CA ASN A 254 -20.29 -7.51 -5.21
C ASN A 254 -20.37 -7.19 -6.71
N THR A 255 -19.73 -6.11 -7.14
CA THR A 255 -19.78 -5.70 -8.54
C THR A 255 -18.50 -6.04 -9.28
N GLU A 256 -18.64 -6.50 -10.54
CA GLU A 256 -17.53 -6.69 -11.48
C GLU A 256 -17.11 -5.37 -12.19
N LEU A 257 -17.68 -4.23 -11.77
CA LEU A 257 -17.29 -2.95 -12.35
C LEU A 257 -15.83 -2.66 -12.09
N SER A 258 -15.13 -2.24 -13.14
CA SER A 258 -13.73 -1.83 -13.01
C SER A 258 -13.60 -0.62 -12.09
N THR A 259 -12.51 -0.56 -11.34
CA THR A 259 -12.15 0.53 -10.42
C THR A 259 -12.24 1.90 -11.10
N ARG A 260 -11.80 2.02 -12.37
CA ARG A 260 -11.92 3.23 -13.19
C ARG A 260 -13.38 3.66 -13.40
N ARG A 261 -14.29 2.73 -13.66
CA ARG A 261 -15.71 3.06 -13.88
C ARG A 261 -16.40 3.46 -12.60
N MET A 262 -16.17 2.71 -11.52
CA MET A 262 -16.66 3.02 -10.18
C MET A 262 -16.21 4.42 -9.73
N ALA A 263 -14.93 4.73 -9.87
CA ALA A 263 -14.37 6.03 -9.48
C ALA A 263 -14.98 7.20 -10.27
N ARG A 264 -15.26 7.01 -11.57
CA ARG A 264 -15.96 8.02 -12.37
C ARG A 264 -17.40 8.26 -11.91
N GLU A 265 -18.13 7.18 -11.55
CA GLU A 265 -19.50 7.31 -11.03
C GLU A 265 -19.56 8.00 -9.66
N LEU A 266 -18.50 7.84 -8.85
CA LEU A 266 -18.37 8.42 -7.52
C LEU A 266 -17.68 9.79 -7.52
N ASP A 267 -17.14 10.21 -8.65
CA ASP A 267 -16.32 11.41 -8.80
C ASP A 267 -15.19 11.43 -7.76
N VAL A 268 -14.33 10.39 -7.82
CA VAL A 268 -13.15 10.28 -6.97
C VAL A 268 -11.89 10.04 -7.78
N THR A 269 -10.78 10.55 -7.26
CA THR A 269 -9.46 10.38 -7.86
C THR A 269 -8.80 9.07 -7.47
N PHE A 270 -9.00 8.65 -6.20
CA PHE A 270 -8.35 7.48 -5.63
C PHE A 270 -9.36 6.45 -5.15
N VAL A 271 -8.96 5.19 -5.19
CA VAL A 271 -9.71 4.08 -4.61
C VAL A 271 -8.77 3.28 -3.72
N LEU A 272 -9.21 3.02 -2.49
CA LEU A 272 -8.61 2.04 -1.60
C LEU A 272 -9.45 0.78 -1.67
N GLU A 273 -8.83 -0.34 -1.97
CA GLU A 273 -9.46 -1.66 -1.96
C GLU A 273 -8.52 -2.69 -1.34
N GLY A 274 -9.03 -3.87 -1.00
CA GLY A 274 -8.21 -4.89 -0.39
C GLY A 274 -8.97 -6.14 -0.01
N THR A 275 -8.25 -7.03 0.67
CA THR A 275 -8.76 -8.31 1.17
C THR A 275 -8.38 -8.48 2.65
N ILE A 276 -9.19 -9.20 3.39
CA ILE A 276 -8.92 -9.59 4.77
C ILE A 276 -9.11 -11.10 4.91
N GLN A 277 -8.09 -11.76 5.44
CA GLN A 277 -8.10 -13.17 5.79
C GLN A 277 -7.89 -13.30 7.30
N ARG A 278 -8.78 -14.01 7.98
CA ARG A 278 -8.69 -14.30 9.42
C ARG A 278 -8.72 -15.80 9.67
N MET A 279 -7.72 -16.30 10.37
CA MET A 279 -7.59 -17.69 10.78
C MET A 279 -7.30 -17.77 12.29
N GLY A 280 -8.35 -17.84 13.11
CA GLY A 280 -8.23 -17.72 14.56
C GLY A 280 -7.75 -16.32 14.97
N GLU A 281 -6.62 -16.24 15.67
CA GLU A 281 -5.99 -14.97 16.05
C GLU A 281 -5.19 -14.35 14.88
N HIS A 282 -4.73 -15.18 13.94
CA HIS A 282 -3.92 -14.71 12.81
C HIS A 282 -4.76 -13.96 11.79
N THR A 283 -4.37 -12.72 11.52
CA THR A 283 -5.08 -11.82 10.56
C THR A 283 -4.11 -11.26 9.56
N LYS A 284 -4.48 -11.38 8.28
CA LYS A 284 -3.77 -10.82 7.13
C LYS A 284 -4.68 -9.84 6.41
N ILE A 285 -4.21 -8.61 6.23
CA ILE A 285 -4.91 -7.56 5.47
C ILE A 285 -4.02 -7.14 4.32
N HIS A 286 -4.50 -7.33 3.11
CA HIS A 286 -3.90 -6.76 1.92
C HIS A 286 -4.68 -5.51 1.54
N ALA A 287 -3.99 -4.38 1.39
CA ALA A 287 -4.61 -3.10 1.04
C ALA A 287 -3.80 -2.42 -0.07
N GLN A 288 -4.51 -1.88 -1.05
CA GLN A 288 -3.92 -1.20 -2.19
C GLN A 288 -4.62 0.12 -2.49
N LEU A 289 -3.83 1.16 -2.79
CA LEU A 289 -4.28 2.48 -3.19
C LEU A 289 -4.08 2.67 -4.69
N ILE A 290 -5.15 2.92 -5.40
CA ILE A 290 -5.19 2.99 -6.86
C ILE A 290 -5.50 4.42 -7.32
N LEU A 291 -4.71 4.95 -8.24
CA LEU A 291 -5.07 6.14 -9.02
C LEU A 291 -6.06 5.69 -10.11
N ALA A 292 -7.34 5.93 -9.87
CA ALA A 292 -8.42 5.32 -10.63
C ALA A 292 -8.44 5.67 -12.12
N LYS A 293 -7.97 6.87 -12.51
CA LYS A 293 -7.95 7.31 -13.90
C LYS A 293 -7.10 6.41 -14.79
N ASP A 294 -5.93 6.02 -14.28
CA ASP A 294 -4.92 5.28 -15.03
C ASP A 294 -4.87 3.79 -14.61
N ASP A 295 -5.71 3.40 -13.65
CA ASP A 295 -5.70 2.07 -13.01
C ASP A 295 -4.30 1.71 -12.49
N HIS A 296 -3.66 2.71 -11.89
CA HIS A 296 -2.27 2.62 -11.47
C HIS A 296 -2.18 2.48 -9.95
N HIS A 297 -1.56 1.40 -9.49
CA HIS A 297 -1.31 1.17 -8.07
C HIS A 297 -0.23 2.14 -7.59
N LEU A 298 -0.62 3.02 -6.67
CA LEU A 298 0.28 3.96 -6.03
C LEU A 298 0.98 3.34 -4.83
N TRP A 299 0.25 2.47 -4.13
CA TRP A 299 0.67 1.81 -2.93
C TRP A 299 -0.06 0.48 -2.81
N ASP A 300 0.67 -0.55 -2.35
CA ASP A 300 0.22 -1.91 -2.17
C ASP A 300 0.98 -2.48 -0.97
N TYR A 301 0.27 -3.00 0.03
CA TYR A 301 0.89 -3.55 1.21
C TYR A 301 0.05 -4.63 1.89
N THR A 302 0.75 -5.62 2.43
CA THR A 302 0.16 -6.68 3.24
C THR A 302 0.58 -6.51 4.69
N TYR A 303 -0.41 -6.42 5.57
CA TYR A 303 -0.26 -6.44 7.02
C TYR A 303 -0.60 -7.83 7.52
N GLU A 304 0.30 -8.42 8.28
CA GLU A 304 0.12 -9.76 8.82
C GLU A 304 0.49 -9.74 10.30
N ARG A 305 -0.46 -10.08 11.17
CA ARG A 305 -0.32 -10.00 12.63
C ARG A 305 -1.23 -10.99 13.33
N ASP A 306 -0.78 -11.44 14.50
CA ASP A 306 -1.64 -12.11 15.47
C ASP A 306 -2.39 -11.04 16.26
N ILE A 307 -3.70 -11.15 16.28
CA ILE A 307 -4.61 -10.24 16.98
C ILE A 307 -4.92 -10.86 18.33
N SER A 308 -4.26 -10.39 19.37
CA SER A 308 -4.43 -10.86 20.75
C SER A 308 -5.31 -9.95 21.58
N ASP A 309 -5.38 -8.65 21.21
CA ASP A 309 -6.26 -7.67 21.82
C ASP A 309 -6.84 -6.70 20.78
N ALA A 310 -7.82 -5.88 21.17
CA ALA A 310 -8.44 -4.93 20.26
C ALA A 310 -7.46 -3.87 19.76
N LYS A 311 -6.43 -3.53 20.54
CA LYS A 311 -5.40 -2.57 20.22
C LYS A 311 -4.62 -2.93 18.97
N ASP A 312 -4.38 -4.24 18.72
CA ASP A 312 -3.70 -4.70 17.52
C ASP A 312 -4.48 -4.32 16.27
N ILE A 313 -5.82 -4.41 16.32
CA ILE A 313 -6.70 -4.05 15.20
C ILE A 313 -6.70 -2.53 14.99
N PHE A 314 -6.83 -1.73 16.06
CA PHE A 314 -6.83 -0.27 15.96
C PHE A 314 -5.50 0.27 15.44
N ASN A 315 -4.37 -0.28 15.88
CA ASN A 315 -3.05 0.07 15.37
C ASN A 315 -2.93 -0.21 13.87
N LEU A 316 -3.45 -1.34 13.41
CA LEU A 316 -3.43 -1.74 12.02
C LEU A 316 -4.29 -0.80 11.14
N GLN A 317 -5.49 -0.47 11.62
CA GLN A 317 -6.38 0.48 10.93
C GLN A 317 -5.74 1.88 10.83
N SER A 318 -5.08 2.33 11.89
CA SER A 318 -4.37 3.60 11.94
C SER A 318 -3.15 3.60 11.00
N GLU A 319 -2.38 2.50 10.95
CA GLU A 319 -1.25 2.35 10.04
C GLU A 319 -1.68 2.45 8.57
N ILE A 320 -2.80 1.84 8.19
CA ILE A 320 -3.34 1.94 6.83
C ILE A 320 -3.72 3.39 6.52
N ALA A 321 -4.42 4.08 7.43
CA ALA A 321 -4.81 5.47 7.24
C ALA A 321 -3.60 6.42 7.09
N HIS A 322 -2.57 6.23 7.91
CA HIS A 322 -1.32 6.99 7.80
C HIS A 322 -0.57 6.70 6.50
N SER A 323 -0.51 5.44 6.07
CA SER A 323 0.13 5.05 4.81
C SER A 323 -0.55 5.69 3.60
N VAL A 324 -1.89 5.74 3.57
CA VAL A 324 -2.65 6.42 2.53
C VAL A 324 -2.36 7.93 2.55
N ALA A 325 -2.36 8.57 3.72
CA ALA A 325 -2.07 10.00 3.84
C ALA A 325 -0.65 10.33 3.36
N GLU A 326 0.33 9.52 3.74
CA GLU A 326 1.73 9.68 3.31
C GLU A 326 1.88 9.55 1.79
N GLU A 327 1.27 8.52 1.18
CA GLU A 327 1.33 8.30 -0.26
C GLU A 327 0.69 9.47 -1.03
N LEU A 328 -0.43 9.99 -0.53
CA LEU A 328 -1.11 11.16 -1.10
C LEU A 328 -0.44 12.49 -0.73
N LYS A 329 0.65 12.46 0.04
CA LYS A 329 1.37 13.66 0.52
C LYS A 329 0.44 14.64 1.23
N ILE A 330 -0.41 14.11 2.09
CA ILE A 330 -1.28 14.88 2.99
C ILE A 330 -0.58 15.01 4.32
N ILE A 331 -0.57 16.22 4.87
CA ILE A 331 -0.04 16.47 6.20
C ILE A 331 -1.15 16.15 7.20
N VAL A 332 -0.93 15.12 8.02
CA VAL A 332 -1.79 14.80 9.17
C VAL A 332 -1.34 15.65 10.34
N THR A 333 -2.23 16.46 10.89
CA THR A 333 -1.92 17.31 12.07
C THR A 333 -1.75 16.47 13.33
N PRO A 334 -1.06 16.97 14.37
CA PRO A 334 -0.94 16.25 15.65
C PRO A 334 -2.29 15.88 16.26
N GLN A 335 -3.30 16.73 16.15
CA GLN A 335 -4.65 16.50 16.66
C GLN A 335 -5.36 15.37 15.88
N GLU A 336 -5.27 15.38 14.55
CA GLU A 336 -5.83 14.31 13.72
C GLU A 336 -5.14 12.98 14.02
N LYS A 337 -3.82 12.99 14.21
CA LYS A 337 -3.05 11.81 14.58
C LYS A 337 -3.52 11.22 15.91
N GLU A 338 -3.70 12.06 16.95
CA GLU A 338 -4.20 11.62 18.25
C GLU A 338 -5.59 10.96 18.13
N ILE A 339 -6.48 11.53 17.31
CA ILE A 339 -7.82 10.99 17.08
C ILE A 339 -7.77 9.68 16.29
N ILE A 340 -6.90 9.56 15.29
CA ILE A 340 -6.74 8.35 14.46
C ILE A 340 -6.14 7.21 15.28
N GLU A 341 -5.19 7.50 16.17
CA GLU A 341 -4.48 6.53 17.00
C GLU A 341 -5.22 6.24 18.33
N SER A 342 -6.39 6.85 18.56
CA SER A 342 -7.18 6.57 19.77
C SER A 342 -7.66 5.12 19.81
N ILE A 343 -7.57 4.51 21.00
CA ILE A 343 -8.01 3.14 21.25
C ILE A 343 -9.28 3.19 22.08
N PRO A 344 -10.46 2.90 21.47
CA PRO A 344 -11.74 3.00 22.15
C PRO A 344 -11.98 1.92 23.21
N THR A 345 -11.34 0.77 23.09
CA THR A 345 -11.35 -0.35 24.07
C THR A 345 -10.12 -1.23 23.87
N ASP A 346 -9.59 -1.77 24.96
CA ASP A 346 -8.53 -2.80 24.89
C ASP A 346 -9.13 -4.23 24.82
N ASN A 347 -10.44 -4.37 25.04
CA ASN A 347 -11.11 -5.66 25.09
C ASN A 347 -11.53 -6.15 23.71
N LEU A 348 -10.88 -7.21 23.22
CA LEU A 348 -11.16 -7.78 21.90
C LEU A 348 -12.58 -8.32 21.78
N GLU A 349 -13.09 -9.01 22.80
CA GLU A 349 -14.43 -9.60 22.77
C GLU A 349 -15.51 -8.52 22.75
N ALA A 350 -15.36 -7.44 23.54
CA ALA A 350 -16.26 -6.28 23.49
C ALA A 350 -16.24 -5.62 22.12
N TYR A 351 -15.06 -5.49 21.51
CA TYR A 351 -14.93 -4.94 20.17
C TYR A 351 -15.59 -5.83 19.12
N GLU A 352 -15.42 -7.14 19.19
CA GLU A 352 -16.08 -8.07 18.26
C GLU A 352 -17.61 -8.01 18.35
N PHE A 353 -18.17 -7.90 19.55
CA PHE A 353 -19.60 -7.69 19.72
C PHE A 353 -20.05 -6.33 19.13
N TYR A 354 -19.28 -5.28 19.33
CA TYR A 354 -19.55 -4.00 18.69
C TYR A 354 -19.56 -4.12 17.16
N LEU A 355 -18.57 -4.77 16.54
CA LEU A 355 -18.52 -4.96 15.09
C LEU A 355 -19.73 -5.77 14.56
N LYS A 356 -20.16 -6.81 15.28
CA LYS A 356 -21.39 -7.56 14.97
C LYS A 356 -22.61 -6.65 15.04
N GLY A 357 -22.69 -5.80 16.06
CA GLY A 357 -23.73 -4.80 16.20
C GLY A 357 -23.79 -3.84 15.01
N GLU A 358 -22.63 -3.30 14.59
CA GLU A 358 -22.54 -2.44 13.41
C GLU A 358 -22.92 -3.16 12.12
N ASP A 359 -22.49 -4.42 11.94
CA ASP A 359 -22.84 -5.21 10.76
C ASP A 359 -24.35 -5.41 10.65
N TYR A 360 -25.03 -5.77 11.75
CA TYR A 360 -26.48 -5.87 11.76
C TYR A 360 -27.17 -4.51 11.54
N ARG A 361 -26.76 -3.46 12.25
CA ARG A 361 -27.38 -2.12 12.16
C ARG A 361 -27.34 -1.54 10.76
N LEU A 362 -26.29 -1.86 9.99
CA LEU A 362 -26.03 -1.31 8.66
C LEU A 362 -26.41 -2.27 7.52
N ARG A 363 -26.90 -3.48 7.84
CA ARG A 363 -27.23 -4.52 6.86
C ARG A 363 -28.50 -4.20 6.08
N SER A 364 -29.53 -3.80 6.78
CA SER A 364 -30.84 -3.48 6.18
C SER A 364 -31.57 -2.43 7.02
N TYR A 365 -32.80 -2.11 6.61
CA TYR A 365 -33.74 -1.29 7.41
C TYR A 365 -34.76 -2.13 8.16
N GLU A 366 -34.60 -3.44 8.23
CA GLU A 366 -35.54 -4.35 8.89
C GLU A 366 -35.41 -4.28 10.42
N VAL A 367 -36.56 -4.34 11.10
CA VAL A 367 -36.58 -4.21 12.56
C VAL A 367 -35.80 -5.31 13.29
N ASN A 368 -35.75 -6.51 12.71
CA ASN A 368 -35.00 -7.62 13.31
C ASN A 368 -33.49 -7.36 13.31
N ASP A 369 -32.96 -6.74 12.25
CA ASP A 369 -31.53 -6.38 12.21
C ASP A 369 -31.19 -5.35 13.29
N TYR A 370 -32.06 -4.33 13.51
CA TYR A 370 -31.88 -3.39 14.62
C TYR A 370 -31.95 -4.08 16.00
N LYS A 371 -32.86 -5.03 16.20
CA LYS A 371 -32.95 -5.79 17.46
C LYS A 371 -31.73 -6.67 17.69
N PHE A 372 -31.21 -7.34 16.64
CA PHE A 372 -29.97 -8.10 16.75
C PHE A 372 -28.77 -7.18 17.05
N SER A 373 -28.73 -6.02 16.42
CA SER A 373 -27.70 -5.00 16.66
C SER A 373 -27.72 -4.55 18.14
N ILE A 374 -28.88 -4.23 18.70
CA ILE A 374 -29.03 -3.87 20.11
C ILE A 374 -28.50 -4.97 21.00
N GLY A 375 -28.88 -6.24 20.80
CA GLY A 375 -28.39 -7.34 21.62
C GLY A 375 -26.88 -7.56 21.53
N MET A 376 -26.23 -7.20 20.41
CA MET A 376 -24.77 -7.25 20.29
C MET A 376 -24.11 -6.11 21.06
N TYR A 377 -24.64 -4.89 20.96
CA TYR A 377 -24.11 -3.74 21.71
C TYR A 377 -24.29 -3.92 23.22
N GLU A 378 -25.42 -4.50 23.68
CA GLU A 378 -25.63 -4.82 25.09
C GLU A 378 -24.57 -5.76 25.61
N LYS A 379 -24.20 -6.80 24.86
CA LYS A 379 -23.09 -7.68 25.22
C LYS A 379 -21.75 -6.93 25.26
N ALA A 380 -21.51 -6.02 24.33
CA ALA A 380 -20.26 -5.24 24.32
C ALA A 380 -20.13 -4.37 25.58
N ILE A 381 -21.21 -3.69 26.01
CA ILE A 381 -21.22 -2.86 27.23
C ILE A 381 -21.24 -3.68 28.53
N GLU A 382 -21.75 -4.90 28.50
CA GLU A 382 -21.67 -5.83 29.63
C GLU A 382 -20.21 -6.21 29.91
N ILE A 383 -19.41 -6.41 28.84
CA ILE A 383 -17.99 -6.77 28.94
C ILE A 383 -17.14 -5.53 29.26
N ASP A 384 -17.36 -4.40 28.55
CA ASP A 384 -16.66 -3.15 28.77
C ASP A 384 -17.66 -1.96 28.86
N PRO A 385 -18.13 -1.62 30.07
CA PRO A 385 -19.08 -0.52 30.28
C PRO A 385 -18.53 0.88 29.93
N ASN A 386 -17.21 1.02 29.76
CA ASN A 386 -16.56 2.28 29.39
C ASN A 386 -16.32 2.40 27.88
N PHE A 387 -16.60 1.36 27.11
CA PHE A 387 -16.51 1.39 25.66
C PHE A 387 -17.63 2.29 25.10
N LEU A 388 -17.26 3.48 24.63
CA LEU A 388 -18.18 4.51 24.18
C LEU A 388 -19.07 4.10 23.01
N LEU A 389 -18.46 3.50 21.97
CA LEU A 389 -19.12 3.29 20.67
C LEU A 389 -20.39 2.40 20.75
N PRO A 390 -20.45 1.32 21.55
CA PRO A 390 -21.70 0.56 21.71
C PRO A 390 -22.84 1.35 22.33
N TRP A 391 -22.57 2.31 23.24
CA TRP A 391 -23.61 3.17 23.79
C TRP A 391 -24.21 4.08 22.73
N VAL A 392 -23.37 4.65 21.86
CA VAL A 392 -23.83 5.42 20.71
C VAL A 392 -24.60 4.52 19.74
N GLY A 393 -24.12 3.29 19.51
CA GLY A 393 -24.78 2.28 18.67
C GLY A 393 -26.17 1.90 19.17
N LEU A 394 -26.33 1.71 20.50
CA LEU A 394 -27.63 1.44 21.15
C LEU A 394 -28.62 2.59 20.91
N ALA A 395 -28.19 3.82 21.13
CA ALA A 395 -29.02 4.99 20.86
C ALA A 395 -29.40 5.08 19.38
N ALA A 396 -28.45 4.87 18.45
CA ALA A 396 -28.70 4.93 17.02
C ALA A 396 -29.64 3.83 16.53
N ALA A 397 -29.50 2.59 17.00
CA ALA A 397 -30.35 1.48 16.63
C ALA A 397 -31.78 1.66 17.17
N SER A 398 -31.94 2.05 18.44
CA SER A 398 -33.22 2.34 19.06
C SER A 398 -33.93 3.52 18.39
N ARG A 399 -33.20 4.59 18.10
CA ARG A 399 -33.70 5.72 17.31
C ARG A 399 -34.17 5.28 15.92
N SER A 400 -33.48 4.38 15.25
CA SER A 400 -33.89 3.86 13.92
C SER A 400 -35.19 3.09 14.00
N ILE A 401 -35.40 2.27 15.03
CA ILE A 401 -36.69 1.56 15.28
C ILE A 401 -37.82 2.57 15.43
N TYR A 402 -37.60 3.64 16.19
CA TYR A 402 -38.60 4.71 16.36
C TYR A 402 -38.83 5.48 15.05
N TRP A 403 -37.77 5.86 14.34
CA TRP A 403 -37.85 6.63 13.10
C TRP A 403 -38.60 5.91 11.98
N PHE A 404 -38.36 4.62 11.80
CA PHE A 404 -39.01 3.81 10.79
C PHE A 404 -40.41 3.28 11.20
N TYR A 405 -40.97 3.79 12.32
CA TYR A 405 -42.30 3.46 12.79
C TYR A 405 -42.53 2.01 13.22
N TYR A 406 -41.47 1.26 13.56
CA TYR A 406 -41.59 -0.11 14.08
C TYR A 406 -42.08 -0.15 15.52
N ASP A 407 -41.63 0.81 16.34
CA ASP A 407 -42.06 1.01 17.72
C ASP A 407 -41.98 2.53 18.04
N ARG A 408 -43.11 3.09 18.47
CA ARG A 408 -43.26 4.50 18.84
C ARG A 408 -43.61 4.65 20.32
N SER A 409 -43.28 3.66 21.15
CA SER A 409 -43.51 3.72 22.57
C SER A 409 -42.68 4.80 23.26
N GLU A 410 -43.22 5.38 24.32
CA GLU A 410 -42.51 6.30 25.18
C GLU A 410 -41.35 5.57 25.89
N GLU A 411 -41.50 4.30 26.18
CA GLU A 411 -40.46 3.45 26.77
C GLU A 411 -39.22 3.38 25.88
N LEU A 412 -39.39 3.14 24.55
CA LEU A 412 -38.25 3.10 23.62
C LEU A 412 -37.57 4.44 23.54
N LEU A 413 -38.33 5.55 23.56
CA LEU A 413 -37.79 6.89 23.53
C LEU A 413 -36.95 7.20 24.78
N LEU A 414 -37.45 6.81 25.98
CA LEU A 414 -36.72 6.94 27.23
C LEU A 414 -35.42 6.11 27.23
N ASN A 415 -35.48 4.84 26.83
CA ASN A 415 -34.31 3.99 26.75
C ASN A 415 -33.27 4.57 25.77
N THR A 416 -33.71 5.11 24.63
CA THR A 416 -32.82 5.80 23.68
C THR A 416 -32.11 6.97 24.33
N LYS A 417 -32.83 7.76 25.15
CA LYS A 417 -32.24 8.87 25.89
C LYS A 417 -31.24 8.40 26.93
N ASP A 418 -31.55 7.36 27.67
CA ASP A 418 -30.66 6.80 28.70
C ASP A 418 -29.34 6.31 28.08
N TYR A 419 -29.38 5.62 26.94
CA TYR A 419 -28.18 5.23 26.20
C TYR A 419 -27.35 6.44 25.77
N LEU A 420 -28.01 7.46 25.23
CA LEU A 420 -27.36 8.68 24.81
C LEU A 420 -26.73 9.44 25.98
N ASP A 421 -27.45 9.57 27.12
CA ASP A 421 -26.94 10.22 28.33
C ASP A 421 -25.71 9.51 28.88
N LYS A 422 -25.70 8.18 28.82
CA LYS A 422 -24.52 7.40 29.17
C LYS A 422 -23.35 7.70 28.25
N ALA A 423 -23.57 7.75 26.93
CA ALA A 423 -22.53 8.08 25.94
C ALA A 423 -21.98 9.50 26.19
N ILE A 424 -22.87 10.49 26.46
CA ILE A 424 -22.48 11.87 26.81
C ILE A 424 -21.63 11.88 28.07
N SER A 425 -21.99 11.09 29.10
CA SER A 425 -21.22 11.02 30.36
C SER A 425 -19.80 10.48 30.15
N LEU A 426 -19.59 9.57 29.18
CA LEU A 426 -18.29 8.99 28.87
C LEU A 426 -17.41 9.95 28.04
N SER A 427 -17.98 10.61 27.03
CA SER A 427 -17.23 11.54 26.17
C SER A 427 -18.13 12.59 25.51
N PRO A 428 -18.43 13.71 26.21
CA PRO A 428 -19.39 14.71 25.72
C PRO A 428 -18.95 15.43 24.45
N ASN A 429 -17.65 15.45 24.16
CA ASN A 429 -17.08 16.15 23.02
C ASN A 429 -16.73 15.22 21.84
N SER A 430 -17.05 13.93 21.91
CA SER A 430 -16.81 13.05 20.75
C SER A 430 -17.76 13.40 19.62
N LYS A 431 -17.25 13.28 18.39
CA LYS A 431 -18.03 13.54 17.18
C LYS A 431 -19.25 12.62 17.10
N GLU A 432 -19.09 11.38 17.49
CA GLU A 432 -20.11 10.34 17.47
C GLU A 432 -21.25 10.69 18.41
N VAL A 433 -20.96 11.16 19.62
CA VAL A 433 -21.95 11.58 20.60
C VAL A 433 -22.70 12.82 20.14
N ILE A 434 -21.98 13.86 19.69
CA ILE A 434 -22.59 15.12 19.22
C ILE A 434 -23.53 14.86 18.03
N LEU A 435 -23.12 13.99 17.10
CA LEU A 435 -23.94 13.62 15.94
C LEU A 435 -25.20 12.89 16.37
N GLU A 436 -25.10 11.90 17.27
CA GLU A 436 -26.25 11.14 17.71
C GLU A 436 -27.19 11.97 18.60
N GLU A 437 -26.66 12.86 19.41
CA GLU A 437 -27.45 13.82 20.17
C GLU A 437 -28.27 14.73 19.24
N GLY A 438 -27.65 15.26 18.19
CA GLY A 438 -28.38 16.03 17.17
C GLY A 438 -29.46 15.22 16.47
N ASN A 439 -29.21 13.97 16.13
CA ASN A 439 -30.17 13.07 15.52
C ASN A 439 -31.34 12.74 16.47
N TYR A 440 -31.05 12.56 17.75
CA TYR A 440 -32.08 12.31 18.75
C TYR A 440 -33.06 13.49 18.88
N TYR A 441 -32.55 14.72 19.04
CA TYR A 441 -33.39 15.90 19.14
C TYR A 441 -34.18 16.17 17.86
N TYR A 442 -33.57 15.98 16.68
CA TYR A 442 -34.29 16.08 15.41
C TYR A 442 -35.45 15.08 15.27
N MET A 443 -35.35 13.91 15.89
CA MET A 443 -36.42 12.92 15.91
C MET A 443 -37.57 13.32 16.86
N CYS A 444 -37.28 14.05 17.94
CA CYS A 444 -38.25 14.49 18.95
C CYS A 444 -39.08 15.71 18.53
N GLU A 445 -38.62 16.45 17.50
CA GLU A 445 -39.38 17.58 16.90
C GLU A 445 -40.45 17.09 15.91
#